data_17da8739984ab8cb9bedeca4b9e1f8e4
#
_entry.id   17da8739984ab8cb9bedeca4b9e1f8e4
#
_cell.length_a   1.000
_cell.length_b   1.000
_cell.length_c   1.000
_cell.angle_alpha   90.00
_cell.angle_beta   90.00
_cell.angle_gamma   90.00
#
_symmetry.space_group_name_H-M   'P 1'
#
loop_
_entity.id
_entity.type
_entity.pdbx_description
1 polymer ?
#
loop_
_entity_poly.entity_id
_entity_poly.type
_entity_poly.pdbx_seq_one_letter_code
_entity_poly.pdbx_strand_id
1 'polypeptide(L)'
;MTENKKSKFPSEADVVIVGVGGIVGSMLAYWLAEMGQKNIVGLEKSTIIPSDIASTAHASDFVYNTTHDKLGCWTTAFSRKFYEDNGFFLKKGGLEICRKDDDERWEELKRKVGSGKAFGTNVRLISASEAKEKFPLLEEESIRGAMWDPDAGLVTPRSQDVVSFAVESAKEKGALTTFTDTPALDFEIENGHITAVKTDKGIIKTKKVVIASGIWGPLLGEMAGVPVPLMPVEHPLLFFGPLPQAQGAEDFLVYPLLRDQGNSAYVRDTG
;
A
#
# COMPACT_ATOMS: atom_id res chain seq x y z
N MET A 1 -32.88 17.33 4.69
CA MET A 1 -31.73 18.23 4.46
C MET A 1 -31.02 18.39 5.81
N THR A 2 -30.04 17.60 6.06
CA THR A 2 -29.19 17.70 7.27
C THR A 2 -28.11 18.74 6.97
N GLU A 3 -28.20 19.88 7.66
CA GLU A 3 -27.13 20.88 7.62
C GLU A 3 -25.80 20.25 7.96
N ASN A 4 -24.90 20.27 6.99
CA ASN A 4 -23.52 19.87 7.13
C ASN A 4 -22.84 20.92 8.03
N LYS A 5 -22.84 20.73 9.35
CA LYS A 5 -22.06 21.56 10.27
C LYS A 5 -20.59 21.42 9.85
N LYS A 6 -20.07 22.41 9.12
CA LYS A 6 -18.62 22.53 8.91
C LYS A 6 -17.98 22.47 10.28
N SER A 7 -17.28 21.39 10.58
CA SER A 7 -16.54 21.26 11.84
C SER A 7 -15.56 22.43 11.93
N LYS A 8 -15.57 23.13 13.05
CA LYS A 8 -14.63 24.23 13.32
C LYS A 8 -13.22 23.63 13.25
N PHE A 9 -12.29 24.31 12.60
CA PHE A 9 -10.90 23.86 12.52
C PHE A 9 -10.35 23.70 13.96
N PRO A 10 -9.70 22.58 14.30
CA PRO A 10 -9.30 22.27 15.66
C PRO A 10 -8.09 23.12 16.08
N SER A 11 -8.07 23.52 17.33
CA SER A 11 -6.92 24.21 17.94
C SER A 11 -5.94 23.24 18.63
N GLU A 12 -6.37 21.98 18.87
CA GLU A 12 -5.57 20.96 19.55
C GLU A 12 -5.98 19.55 19.12
N ALA A 13 -5.05 18.62 19.21
CA ALA A 13 -5.27 17.19 18.97
C ALA A 13 -4.31 16.34 19.83
N ASP A 14 -4.72 15.12 20.16
CA ASP A 14 -3.84 14.16 20.84
C ASP A 14 -2.80 13.60 19.86
N VAL A 15 -3.21 13.40 18.61
CA VAL A 15 -2.36 12.94 17.51
C VAL A 15 -2.74 13.69 16.24
N VAL A 16 -1.75 14.19 15.51
CA VAL A 16 -1.93 14.70 14.15
C VAL A 16 -1.28 13.75 13.15
N ILE A 17 -2.03 13.28 12.17
CA ILE A 17 -1.53 12.44 11.06
C ILE A 17 -1.46 13.30 9.82
N VAL A 18 -0.27 13.51 9.28
CA VAL A 18 -0.04 14.25 8.03
C VAL A 18 0.03 13.27 6.87
N GLY A 19 -0.96 13.32 5.96
CA GLY A 19 -1.11 12.40 4.84
C GLY A 19 -2.10 11.27 5.13
N VAL A 20 -3.27 11.60 5.70
CA VAL A 20 -4.32 10.62 6.04
C VAL A 20 -5.04 10.05 4.82
N GLY A 21 -4.91 10.68 3.67
CA GLY A 21 -5.53 10.23 2.41
C GLY A 21 -4.80 9.10 1.69
N GLY A 22 -3.61 8.70 2.15
CA GLY A 22 -2.88 7.52 1.70
C GLY A 22 -3.07 6.31 2.60
N ILE A 23 -2.68 5.13 2.13
CA ILE A 23 -2.88 3.86 2.86
C ILE A 23 -2.19 3.85 4.23
N VAL A 24 -1.00 4.43 4.37
CA VAL A 24 -0.26 4.42 5.63
C VAL A 24 -0.97 5.26 6.68
N GLY A 25 -1.34 6.51 6.33
CA GLY A 25 -2.01 7.42 7.26
C GLY A 25 -3.41 6.97 7.64
N SER A 26 -4.18 6.47 6.68
CA SER A 26 -5.54 5.96 6.93
C SER A 26 -5.55 4.72 7.81
N MET A 27 -4.67 3.74 7.52
CA MET A 27 -4.57 2.52 8.32
C MET A 27 -4.04 2.80 9.74
N LEU A 28 -3.14 3.77 9.88
CA LEU A 28 -2.71 4.23 11.21
C LEU A 28 -3.90 4.82 11.99
N ALA A 29 -4.70 5.68 11.36
CA ALA A 29 -5.89 6.25 12.00
C ALA A 29 -6.88 5.17 12.42
N TYR A 30 -7.11 4.17 11.53
CA TYR A 30 -7.95 3.01 11.81
C TYR A 30 -7.48 2.25 13.04
N TRP A 31 -6.22 1.83 13.08
CA TRP A 31 -5.70 1.03 14.18
C TRP A 31 -5.60 1.81 15.49
N LEU A 32 -5.27 3.09 15.45
CA LEU A 32 -5.32 3.95 16.64
C LEU A 32 -6.76 4.04 17.20
N ALA A 33 -7.76 4.17 16.33
CA ALA A 33 -9.16 4.18 16.73
C ALA A 33 -9.61 2.82 17.32
N GLU A 34 -9.16 1.69 16.71
CA GLU A 34 -9.40 0.35 17.26
C GLU A 34 -8.79 0.16 18.67
N MET A 35 -7.61 0.75 18.90
CA MET A 35 -6.93 0.74 20.19
C MET A 35 -7.53 1.75 21.20
N GLY A 36 -8.59 2.47 20.84
CA GLY A 36 -9.29 3.40 21.73
C GLY A 36 -8.74 4.83 21.76
N GLN A 37 -7.73 5.16 20.92
CA GLN A 37 -7.25 6.53 20.78
C GLN A 37 -8.38 7.42 20.27
N LYS A 38 -8.52 8.61 20.86
CA LYS A 38 -9.49 9.64 20.46
C LYS A 38 -8.76 10.91 20.05
N ASN A 39 -9.53 11.90 19.58
CA ASN A 39 -9.03 13.23 19.21
C ASN A 39 -7.83 13.16 18.23
N ILE A 40 -7.98 12.34 17.18
CA ILE A 40 -7.03 12.23 16.07
C ILE A 40 -7.44 13.24 15.00
N VAL A 41 -6.51 14.06 14.56
CA VAL A 41 -6.68 14.96 13.41
C VAL A 41 -5.88 14.43 12.23
N GLY A 42 -6.57 14.14 11.12
CA GLY A 42 -5.96 13.75 9.86
C GLY A 42 -5.91 14.94 8.89
N LEU A 43 -4.71 15.30 8.46
CA LEU A 43 -4.48 16.32 7.45
C LEU A 43 -4.20 15.69 6.10
N GLU A 44 -4.81 16.22 5.05
CA GLU A 44 -4.59 15.81 3.66
C GLU A 44 -4.41 17.03 2.76
N LYS A 45 -3.35 17.00 1.97
CA LYS A 45 -3.02 18.06 1.00
C LYS A 45 -3.98 18.05 -0.20
N SER A 46 -4.40 16.87 -0.65
CA SER A 46 -5.41 16.74 -1.70
C SER A 46 -6.76 17.29 -1.24
N THR A 47 -7.59 17.69 -2.20
CA THR A 47 -8.97 18.15 -1.96
C THR A 47 -9.93 17.01 -1.61
N ILE A 48 -9.50 15.76 -1.77
CA ILE A 48 -10.30 14.55 -1.54
C ILE A 48 -9.58 13.51 -0.69
N ILE A 49 -10.35 12.64 -0.04
CA ILE A 49 -9.91 11.41 0.59
C ILE A 49 -10.81 10.29 0.04
N PRO A 50 -10.22 9.23 -0.54
CA PRO A 50 -8.80 8.92 -0.72
C PRO A 50 -8.07 9.94 -1.59
N SER A 51 -6.80 10.19 -1.29
CA SER A 51 -6.00 11.18 -2.02
C SER A 51 -5.66 10.69 -3.43
N ASP A 52 -5.97 11.52 -4.42
CA ASP A 52 -5.69 11.26 -5.84
C ASP A 52 -4.21 11.46 -6.20
N ILE A 53 -3.47 12.21 -5.40
CA ILE A 53 -2.04 12.46 -5.57
C ILE A 53 -1.16 11.52 -4.75
N ALA A 54 -1.72 10.68 -3.90
CA ALA A 54 -0.96 9.71 -3.12
C ALA A 54 -0.50 8.53 -3.98
N SER A 55 0.66 7.95 -3.68
CA SER A 55 1.14 6.72 -4.34
C SER A 55 0.12 5.58 -4.27
N THR A 56 -0.76 5.57 -3.27
CA THR A 56 -1.85 4.61 -3.13
C THR A 56 -2.82 4.65 -4.31
N ALA A 57 -3.13 5.84 -4.86
CA ALA A 57 -4.01 5.99 -6.02
C ALA A 57 -3.42 5.40 -7.31
N HIS A 58 -2.10 5.24 -7.34
CA HIS A 58 -1.32 4.74 -8.48
C HIS A 58 -0.74 3.34 -8.22
N ALA A 59 -1.15 2.67 -7.13
CA ALA A 59 -0.69 1.35 -6.80
C ALA A 59 -1.17 0.31 -7.82
N SER A 60 -0.35 -0.73 -8.04
CA SER A 60 -0.71 -1.91 -8.83
C SER A 60 -1.68 -2.85 -8.13
N ASP A 61 -1.91 -2.62 -6.83
CA ASP A 61 -2.78 -3.38 -5.92
C ASP A 61 -2.34 -4.84 -5.68
N PHE A 62 -1.11 -5.20 -6.05
CA PHE A 62 -0.56 -6.54 -5.89
C PHE A 62 -0.22 -6.86 -4.43
N VAL A 63 -0.57 -8.06 -3.99
CA VAL A 63 -0.17 -8.63 -2.69
C VAL A 63 0.51 -9.97 -2.92
N TYR A 64 1.81 -10.03 -2.62
CA TYR A 64 2.60 -11.26 -2.55
C TYR A 64 2.95 -11.56 -1.10
N ASN A 65 2.87 -12.83 -0.70
CA ASN A 65 3.07 -13.21 0.70
C ASN A 65 4.51 -13.55 1.07
N THR A 66 5.43 -13.45 0.13
CA THR A 66 6.79 -13.93 0.34
C THR A 66 7.78 -12.79 0.34
N THR A 67 8.47 -12.65 1.44
CA THR A 67 9.65 -11.81 1.59
C THR A 67 10.82 -12.63 2.12
N HIS A 68 12.00 -12.02 2.23
CA HIS A 68 13.21 -12.70 2.67
C HIS A 68 13.29 -12.93 4.17
N ASP A 69 12.48 -12.21 4.96
CA ASP A 69 12.58 -12.21 6.42
C ASP A 69 11.23 -12.52 7.09
N LYS A 70 11.32 -12.90 8.35
CA LYS A 70 10.15 -13.29 9.15
C LYS A 70 9.17 -12.14 9.37
N LEU A 71 9.67 -10.92 9.60
CA LEU A 71 8.80 -9.76 9.84
C LEU A 71 8.00 -9.43 8.58
N GLY A 72 8.65 -9.40 7.41
CA GLY A 72 8.00 -9.18 6.15
C GLY A 72 6.93 -10.23 5.83
N CYS A 73 7.23 -11.52 6.02
CA CYS A 73 6.25 -12.59 5.86
C CYS A 73 5.06 -12.41 6.80
N TRP A 74 5.31 -12.09 8.05
CA TRP A 74 4.26 -11.88 9.05
C TRP A 74 3.40 -10.67 8.72
N THR A 75 4.00 -9.52 8.41
CA THR A 75 3.26 -8.29 8.08
C THR A 75 2.40 -8.44 6.83
N THR A 76 2.94 -9.13 5.80
CA THR A 76 2.17 -9.41 4.58
C THR A 76 0.99 -10.33 4.86
N ALA A 77 1.21 -11.40 5.63
CA ALA A 77 0.12 -12.32 6.01
C ALA A 77 -0.94 -11.62 6.86
N PHE A 78 -0.54 -10.74 7.77
CA PHE A 78 -1.44 -9.94 8.59
C PHE A 78 -2.28 -8.98 7.73
N SER A 79 -1.64 -8.26 6.79
CA SER A 79 -2.33 -7.33 5.89
C SER A 79 -3.28 -8.07 4.96
N ARG A 80 -2.87 -9.21 4.38
CA ARG A 80 -3.72 -10.04 3.56
C ARG A 80 -4.96 -10.49 4.33
N LYS A 81 -4.78 -11.01 5.55
CA LYS A 81 -5.91 -11.42 6.39
C LYS A 81 -6.87 -10.25 6.64
N PHE A 82 -6.36 -9.05 6.89
CA PHE A 82 -7.19 -7.86 7.03
C PHE A 82 -8.02 -7.61 5.76
N TYR A 83 -7.41 -7.70 4.58
CA TYR A 83 -8.12 -7.54 3.31
C TYR A 83 -9.16 -8.63 3.08
N GLU A 84 -8.84 -9.89 3.36
CA GLU A 84 -9.77 -11.02 3.26
C GLU A 84 -10.98 -10.85 4.20
N ASP A 85 -10.72 -10.52 5.46
CA ASP A 85 -11.77 -10.36 6.48
C ASP A 85 -12.74 -9.21 6.16
N ASN A 86 -12.29 -8.20 5.40
CA ASN A 86 -13.08 -7.02 5.04
C ASN A 86 -13.54 -7.00 3.57
N GLY A 87 -13.35 -8.09 2.83
CA GLY A 87 -13.84 -8.20 1.45
C GLY A 87 -13.02 -7.42 0.41
N PHE A 88 -11.77 -7.09 0.72
CA PHE A 88 -10.88 -6.34 -0.16
C PHE A 88 -9.81 -7.21 -0.85
N PHE A 89 -9.98 -8.50 -0.92
CA PHE A 89 -8.95 -9.38 -1.48
C PHE A 89 -9.49 -10.37 -2.49
N LEU A 90 -8.93 -10.36 -3.68
CA LEU A 90 -9.12 -11.36 -4.72
C LEU A 90 -7.89 -12.26 -4.79
N LYS A 91 -8.01 -13.47 -4.25
CA LYS A 91 -6.96 -14.48 -4.32
C LYS A 91 -6.92 -15.08 -5.73
N LYS A 92 -5.81 -14.89 -6.43
CA LYS A 92 -5.62 -15.39 -7.81
C LYS A 92 -4.30 -16.15 -7.99
N GLY A 93 -3.40 -16.03 -7.01
CA GLY A 93 -2.03 -16.51 -7.09
C GLY A 93 -1.11 -15.53 -7.80
N GLY A 94 0.19 -15.78 -7.70
CA GLY A 94 1.22 -14.95 -8.30
C GLY A 94 2.43 -15.75 -8.75
N LEU A 95 2.99 -15.34 -9.87
CA LEU A 95 4.22 -15.86 -10.44
C LEU A 95 5.33 -14.83 -10.32
N GLU A 96 6.44 -15.18 -9.72
CA GLU A 96 7.69 -14.43 -9.85
C GLU A 96 8.61 -15.22 -10.75
N ILE A 97 8.80 -14.76 -12.00
CA ILE A 97 9.57 -15.47 -13.02
C ILE A 97 11.06 -15.20 -12.89
N CYS A 98 11.84 -16.17 -13.33
CA CYS A 98 13.28 -16.05 -13.53
C CYS A 98 13.62 -16.28 -14.98
N ARG A 99 14.35 -15.36 -15.61
CA ARG A 99 14.83 -15.55 -16.99
C ARG A 99 15.86 -16.64 -17.06
N LYS A 100 16.02 -17.21 -18.26
CA LYS A 100 16.84 -18.40 -18.48
C LYS A 100 18.30 -18.21 -18.07
N ASP A 101 18.84 -17.04 -18.31
CA ASP A 101 20.26 -16.71 -18.11
C ASP A 101 20.52 -15.93 -16.82
N ASP A 102 19.53 -15.82 -15.91
CA ASP A 102 19.64 -15.08 -14.64
C ASP A 102 19.85 -16.03 -13.46
N ASP A 103 21.10 -16.49 -13.31
CA ASP A 103 21.47 -17.38 -12.21
C ASP A 103 21.30 -16.73 -10.83
N GLU A 104 21.59 -15.45 -10.70
CA GLU A 104 21.46 -14.72 -9.44
C GLU A 104 20.00 -14.66 -8.98
N ARG A 105 19.09 -14.33 -9.89
CA ARG A 105 17.65 -14.34 -9.63
C ARG A 105 17.14 -15.73 -9.26
N TRP A 106 17.64 -16.77 -9.94
CA TRP A 106 17.22 -18.13 -9.64
C TRP A 106 17.63 -18.55 -8.21
N GLU A 107 18.84 -18.22 -7.80
CA GLU A 107 19.30 -18.47 -6.42
C GLU A 107 18.52 -17.64 -5.40
N GLU A 108 18.12 -16.42 -5.76
CA GLU A 108 17.23 -15.61 -4.91
C GLU A 108 15.85 -16.25 -4.75
N LEU A 109 15.22 -16.74 -5.82
CA LEU A 109 13.95 -17.45 -5.74
C LEU A 109 14.01 -18.68 -4.85
N LYS A 110 15.12 -19.44 -4.92
CA LYS A 110 15.36 -20.57 -4.00
C LYS A 110 15.42 -20.12 -2.54
N ARG A 111 16.12 -19.03 -2.25
CA ARG A 111 16.18 -18.45 -0.90
C ARG A 111 14.80 -17.97 -0.43
N LYS A 112 14.04 -17.30 -1.28
CA LYS A 112 12.67 -16.87 -0.99
C LYS A 112 11.76 -18.04 -0.64
N VAL A 113 11.81 -19.11 -1.43
CA VAL A 113 11.03 -20.33 -1.17
C VAL A 113 11.47 -21.00 0.14
N GLY A 114 12.77 -21.04 0.41
CA GLY A 114 13.30 -21.57 1.68
C GLY A 114 12.81 -20.78 2.88
N SER A 115 12.93 -19.46 2.83
CA SER A 115 12.43 -18.54 3.87
C SER A 115 10.92 -18.64 4.02
N GLY A 116 10.19 -18.63 2.89
CA GLY A 116 8.73 -18.75 2.90
C GLY A 116 8.26 -20.02 3.62
N LYS A 117 8.86 -21.17 3.30
CA LYS A 117 8.55 -22.43 4.00
C LYS A 117 8.86 -22.36 5.50
N ALA A 118 9.99 -21.76 5.87
CA ALA A 118 10.36 -21.60 7.28
C ALA A 118 9.40 -20.69 8.05
N PHE A 119 8.75 -19.73 7.37
CA PHE A 119 7.84 -18.77 7.96
C PHE A 119 6.35 -19.04 7.64
N GLY A 120 6.03 -20.25 7.14
CA GLY A 120 4.67 -20.75 7.02
C GLY A 120 3.91 -20.30 5.76
N THR A 121 4.62 -19.91 4.69
CA THR A 121 3.99 -19.63 3.39
C THR A 121 3.96 -20.87 2.49
N ASN A 122 3.03 -20.92 1.52
CA ASN A 122 2.83 -22.05 0.61
C ASN A 122 3.61 -21.92 -0.71
N VAL A 123 4.62 -21.07 -0.75
CA VAL A 123 5.39 -20.83 -1.96
C VAL A 123 6.22 -22.03 -2.39
N ARG A 124 6.38 -22.21 -3.69
CA ARG A 124 7.22 -23.26 -4.27
C ARG A 124 7.85 -22.84 -5.59
N LEU A 125 8.98 -23.45 -5.92
CA LEU A 125 9.53 -23.35 -7.27
C LEU A 125 8.72 -24.23 -8.21
N ILE A 126 8.56 -23.75 -9.44
CA ILE A 126 7.88 -24.43 -10.54
C ILE A 126 8.73 -24.35 -11.81
N SER A 127 8.53 -25.29 -12.73
CA SER A 127 9.18 -25.30 -14.02
C SER A 127 8.64 -24.18 -14.94
N ALA A 128 9.35 -23.92 -16.03
CA ALA A 128 8.90 -23.03 -17.10
C ALA A 128 7.57 -23.49 -17.70
N SER A 129 7.43 -24.81 -17.95
CA SER A 129 6.19 -25.41 -18.47
C SER A 129 5.02 -25.20 -17.51
N GLU A 130 5.19 -25.47 -16.21
CA GLU A 130 4.13 -25.24 -15.22
C GLU A 130 3.77 -23.75 -15.10
N ALA A 131 4.75 -22.86 -15.23
CA ALA A 131 4.48 -21.40 -15.24
C ALA A 131 3.67 -21.00 -16.48
N LYS A 132 3.99 -21.56 -17.65
CA LYS A 132 3.25 -21.37 -18.91
C LYS A 132 1.80 -21.85 -18.81
N GLU A 133 1.56 -23.01 -18.17
CA GLU A 133 0.19 -23.51 -17.93
C GLU A 133 -0.64 -22.54 -17.09
N LYS A 134 -0.02 -21.88 -16.09
CA LYS A 134 -0.70 -20.88 -15.24
C LYS A 134 -0.89 -19.54 -15.92
N PHE A 135 0.04 -19.13 -16.74
CA PHE A 135 0.03 -17.86 -17.47
C PHE A 135 0.37 -18.11 -18.95
N PRO A 136 -0.63 -18.42 -19.79
CA PRO A 136 -0.43 -18.84 -21.18
C PRO A 136 0.26 -17.82 -22.10
N LEU A 137 0.30 -16.54 -21.70
CA LEU A 137 0.99 -15.50 -22.46
C LEU A 137 2.52 -15.48 -22.23
N LEU A 138 3.04 -16.30 -21.30
CA LEU A 138 4.48 -16.43 -21.10
C LEU A 138 5.14 -17.16 -22.30
N GLU A 139 6.33 -16.69 -22.67
CA GLU A 139 7.22 -17.44 -23.56
C GLU A 139 8.07 -18.41 -22.74
N GLU A 140 7.74 -19.71 -22.82
CA GLU A 140 8.35 -20.76 -22.00
C GLU A 140 9.87 -20.83 -22.17
N GLU A 141 10.36 -20.69 -23.40
CA GLU A 141 11.78 -20.79 -23.70
C GLU A 141 12.60 -19.62 -23.15
N SER A 142 11.96 -18.51 -22.79
CA SER A 142 12.61 -17.31 -22.26
C SER A 142 12.88 -17.37 -20.76
N ILE A 143 12.21 -18.29 -20.05
CA ILE A 143 12.31 -18.41 -18.59
C ILE A 143 12.93 -19.74 -18.17
N ARG A 144 13.59 -19.73 -17.04
CA ARG A 144 14.14 -20.92 -16.35
C ARG A 144 13.09 -21.62 -15.52
N GLY A 145 12.16 -20.84 -14.96
CA GLY A 145 11.09 -21.25 -14.06
C GLY A 145 10.57 -20.06 -13.28
N ALA A 146 9.78 -20.34 -12.27
CA ALA A 146 9.19 -19.31 -11.42
C ALA A 146 9.06 -19.77 -9.97
N MET A 147 8.89 -18.81 -9.07
CA MET A 147 8.27 -19.03 -7.78
C MET A 147 6.75 -18.85 -7.94
N TRP A 148 6.00 -19.87 -7.54
CA TRP A 148 4.55 -19.82 -7.44
C TRP A 148 4.14 -19.50 -6.01
N ASP A 149 3.36 -18.43 -5.85
CA ASP A 149 2.69 -18.08 -4.60
C ASP A 149 1.17 -18.27 -4.77
N PRO A 150 0.59 -19.38 -4.28
CA PRO A 150 -0.84 -19.64 -4.43
C PRO A 150 -1.72 -18.69 -3.61
N ASP A 151 -1.14 -18.01 -2.64
CA ASP A 151 -1.82 -17.11 -1.73
C ASP A 151 -1.68 -15.64 -2.10
N ALA A 152 -0.98 -15.33 -3.18
CA ALA A 152 -0.92 -13.99 -3.75
C ALA A 152 -2.27 -13.59 -4.35
N GLY A 153 -2.48 -12.30 -4.50
CA GLY A 153 -3.71 -11.76 -5.06
C GLY A 153 -3.69 -10.26 -5.23
N LEU A 154 -4.87 -9.74 -5.47
CA LEU A 154 -5.11 -8.32 -5.75
C LEU A 154 -5.97 -7.71 -4.66
N VAL A 155 -5.63 -6.48 -4.25
CA VAL A 155 -6.57 -5.66 -3.47
C VAL A 155 -7.67 -5.17 -4.40
N THR A 156 -8.93 -5.45 -4.05
CA THR A 156 -10.11 -5.12 -4.86
C THR A 156 -11.15 -4.34 -4.06
N PRO A 157 -11.93 -3.44 -4.70
CA PRO A 157 -11.76 -2.97 -6.09
C PRO A 157 -10.43 -2.26 -6.32
N ARG A 158 -9.96 -1.44 -5.34
CA ARG A 158 -8.70 -0.70 -5.37
C ARG A 158 -8.17 -0.45 -3.95
N SER A 159 -6.88 -0.19 -3.82
CA SER A 159 -6.30 0.23 -2.54
C SER A 159 -6.94 1.51 -1.98
N GLN A 160 -7.52 2.36 -2.82
CA GLN A 160 -8.27 3.54 -2.42
C GLN A 160 -9.55 3.20 -1.64
N ASP A 161 -10.21 2.08 -1.94
CA ASP A 161 -11.41 1.64 -1.20
C ASP A 161 -11.04 1.21 0.22
N VAL A 162 -9.86 0.63 0.40
CA VAL A 162 -9.31 0.33 1.75
C VAL A 162 -9.05 1.62 2.53
N VAL A 163 -8.55 2.67 1.87
CA VAL A 163 -8.38 4.00 2.51
C VAL A 163 -9.72 4.55 2.96
N SER A 164 -10.73 4.51 2.08
CA SER A 164 -12.09 4.97 2.41
C SER A 164 -12.64 4.22 3.62
N PHE A 165 -12.57 2.89 3.60
CA PHE A 165 -13.00 2.04 4.70
C PHE A 165 -12.31 2.40 6.03
N ALA A 166 -10.99 2.54 6.00
CA ALA A 166 -10.20 2.82 7.20
C ALA A 166 -10.54 4.20 7.80
N VAL A 167 -10.67 5.22 6.95
CA VAL A 167 -11.00 6.59 7.38
C VAL A 167 -12.42 6.65 7.94
N GLU A 168 -13.40 6.09 7.24
CA GLU A 168 -14.79 6.12 7.69
C GLU A 168 -14.99 5.31 8.98
N SER A 169 -14.37 4.12 9.10
CA SER A 169 -14.41 3.34 10.34
C SER A 169 -13.86 4.13 11.55
N ALA A 170 -12.75 4.86 11.37
CA ALA A 170 -12.19 5.68 12.44
C ALA A 170 -13.08 6.89 12.80
N LYS A 171 -13.76 7.48 11.81
CA LYS A 171 -14.74 8.56 12.03
C LYS A 171 -15.99 8.06 12.75
N GLU A 172 -16.55 6.92 12.34
CA GLU A 172 -17.72 6.31 12.97
C GLU A 172 -17.49 6.00 14.45
N LYS A 173 -16.26 5.64 14.83
CA LYS A 173 -15.85 5.49 16.23
C LYS A 173 -15.69 6.84 16.97
N GLY A 174 -15.90 7.97 16.29
CA GLY A 174 -15.69 9.31 16.86
C GLY A 174 -14.23 9.58 17.24
N ALA A 175 -13.29 8.88 16.60
CA ALA A 175 -11.87 8.99 16.91
C ALA A 175 -11.13 9.96 15.99
N LEU A 176 -11.54 10.05 14.71
CA LEU A 176 -10.86 10.80 13.67
C LEU A 176 -11.70 11.96 13.14
N THR A 177 -11.05 13.12 12.97
CA THR A 177 -11.56 14.24 12.18
C THR A 177 -10.56 14.53 11.06
N THR A 178 -11.03 14.64 9.81
CA THR A 178 -10.17 14.86 8.64
C THR A 178 -10.35 16.25 8.04
N PHE A 179 -9.26 16.82 7.53
CA PHE A 179 -9.25 18.08 6.80
C PHE A 179 -8.51 17.88 5.48
N THR A 180 -9.23 18.00 4.39
CA THR A 180 -8.68 18.01 3.02
C THR A 180 -8.26 19.44 2.64
N ASP A 181 -7.49 19.56 1.53
CA ASP A 181 -6.96 20.86 1.10
C ASP A 181 -6.29 21.60 2.28
N THR A 182 -5.50 20.84 3.06
CA THR A 182 -4.90 21.31 4.31
C THR A 182 -3.49 20.73 4.45
N PRO A 183 -2.51 21.27 3.72
CA PRO A 183 -1.13 20.86 3.85
C PRO A 183 -0.56 21.25 5.21
N ALA A 184 0.26 20.39 5.80
CA ALA A 184 1.15 20.80 6.89
C ALA A 184 2.26 21.67 6.28
N LEU A 185 2.42 22.88 6.79
CA LEU A 185 3.36 23.87 6.27
C LEU A 185 4.63 24.01 7.12
N ASP A 186 4.53 23.69 8.42
CA ASP A 186 5.64 23.78 9.35
C ASP A 186 5.29 23.08 10.68
N PHE A 187 6.28 22.87 11.54
CA PHE A 187 6.15 22.35 12.88
C PHE A 187 6.73 23.32 13.92
N GLU A 188 6.02 23.50 15.03
CA GLU A 188 6.60 24.17 16.20
C GLU A 188 7.32 23.15 17.06
N ILE A 189 8.58 23.44 17.37
CA ILE A 189 9.45 22.55 18.14
C ILE A 189 10.08 23.38 19.26
N GLU A 190 9.84 22.93 20.50
CA GLU A 190 10.40 23.55 21.69
C GLU A 190 11.20 22.52 22.49
N ASN A 191 12.45 22.83 22.80
CA ASN A 191 13.35 21.94 23.54
C ASN A 191 13.45 20.52 22.95
N GLY A 192 13.44 20.43 21.59
CA GLY A 192 13.50 19.14 20.88
C GLY A 192 12.19 18.35 20.85
N HIS A 193 11.09 18.92 21.28
CA HIS A 193 9.77 18.29 21.29
C HIS A 193 8.80 19.07 20.40
N ILE A 194 8.00 18.33 19.62
CA ILE A 194 6.91 18.93 18.83
C ILE A 194 5.85 19.51 19.76
N THR A 195 5.37 20.71 19.44
CA THR A 195 4.30 21.39 20.22
C THR A 195 3.10 21.77 19.36
N ALA A 196 3.28 21.95 18.04
CA ALA A 196 2.17 22.22 17.14
C ALA A 196 2.50 21.89 15.67
N VAL A 197 1.45 21.76 14.86
CA VAL A 197 1.49 21.71 13.39
C VAL A 197 0.87 23.00 12.84
N LYS A 198 1.57 23.67 11.92
CA LYS A 198 1.08 24.85 11.21
C LYS A 198 0.46 24.44 9.87
N THR A 199 -0.68 25.01 9.56
CA THR A 199 -1.38 24.87 8.29
C THR A 199 -1.83 26.25 7.78
N ASP A 200 -2.31 26.32 6.56
CA ASP A 200 -2.95 27.52 6.02
C ASP A 200 -4.28 27.86 6.70
N LYS A 201 -4.91 26.90 7.40
CA LYS A 201 -6.19 27.07 8.11
C LYS A 201 -6.04 27.38 9.59
N GLY A 202 -4.82 27.30 10.12
CA GLY A 202 -4.52 27.57 11.53
C GLY A 202 -3.45 26.65 12.11
N ILE A 203 -3.29 26.75 13.44
CA ILE A 203 -2.29 26.00 14.20
C ILE A 203 -3.01 24.97 15.06
N ILE A 204 -2.53 23.73 15.04
CA ILE A 204 -3.04 22.61 15.83
C ILE A 204 -1.99 22.24 16.86
N LYS A 205 -2.25 22.52 18.14
CA LYS A 205 -1.38 22.10 19.24
C LYS A 205 -1.42 20.58 19.40
N THR A 206 -0.26 19.96 19.45
CA THR A 206 -0.13 18.52 19.65
C THR A 206 1.27 18.15 20.12
N LYS A 207 1.37 17.06 20.85
CA LYS A 207 2.66 16.47 21.26
C LYS A 207 3.05 15.26 20.41
N LYS A 208 2.20 14.86 19.46
CA LYS A 208 2.43 13.67 18.62
C LYS A 208 2.02 13.97 17.18
N VAL A 209 2.99 13.94 16.29
CA VAL A 209 2.78 14.06 14.87
C VAL A 209 3.31 12.80 14.18
N VAL A 210 2.54 12.26 13.25
CA VAL A 210 3.00 11.18 12.39
C VAL A 210 3.03 11.70 10.97
N ILE A 211 4.22 11.68 10.37
CA ILE A 211 4.43 12.03 8.97
C ILE A 211 4.19 10.76 8.13
N ALA A 212 3.03 10.68 7.49
CA ALA A 212 2.62 9.60 6.58
C ALA A 212 2.46 10.12 5.14
N SER A 213 3.26 11.11 4.78
CA SER A 213 3.12 11.95 3.59
C SER A 213 3.76 11.37 2.31
N GLY A 214 4.08 10.07 2.28
CA GLY A 214 4.62 9.40 1.10
C GLY A 214 5.85 10.11 0.53
N ILE A 215 5.80 10.47 -0.74
CA ILE A 215 6.94 11.12 -1.45
C ILE A 215 7.33 12.51 -0.90
N TRP A 216 6.47 13.14 -0.11
CA TRP A 216 6.77 14.42 0.60
C TRP A 216 7.42 14.20 1.97
N GLY A 217 7.66 12.94 2.37
CA GLY A 217 8.30 12.61 3.64
C GLY A 217 9.64 13.31 3.89
N PRO A 218 10.57 13.39 2.92
CA PRO A 218 11.84 14.10 3.09
C PRO A 218 11.65 15.58 3.43
N LEU A 219 10.75 16.28 2.74
CA LEU A 219 10.46 17.68 2.97
C LEU A 219 9.91 17.94 4.38
N LEU A 220 8.94 17.15 4.81
CA LEU A 220 8.36 17.30 6.14
C LEU A 220 9.32 16.84 7.24
N GLY A 221 10.17 15.85 6.94
CA GLY A 221 11.24 15.44 7.85
C GLY A 221 12.26 16.56 8.06
N GLU A 222 12.66 17.26 7.02
CA GLU A 222 13.54 18.42 7.11
C GLU A 222 12.93 19.52 7.99
N MET A 223 11.65 19.85 7.79
CA MET A 223 10.92 20.81 8.62
C MET A 223 10.86 20.38 10.10
N ALA A 224 10.82 19.09 10.37
CA ALA A 224 10.85 18.52 11.71
C ALA A 224 12.26 18.36 12.28
N GLY A 225 13.30 18.71 11.53
CA GLY A 225 14.70 18.50 11.92
C GLY A 225 15.14 17.03 11.93
N VAL A 226 14.39 16.14 11.27
CA VAL A 226 14.65 14.69 11.22
C VAL A 226 14.88 14.27 9.76
N PRO A 227 16.08 13.85 9.37
CA PRO A 227 16.33 13.42 8.00
C PRO A 227 15.57 12.14 7.69
N VAL A 228 14.81 12.13 6.61
CA VAL A 228 14.11 10.97 6.08
C VAL A 228 14.83 10.50 4.81
N PRO A 229 15.57 9.39 4.85
CA PRO A 229 16.38 8.92 3.72
C PRO A 229 15.51 8.23 2.67
N LEU A 230 14.68 8.98 1.98
CA LEU A 230 13.75 8.53 0.95
C LEU A 230 14.00 9.32 -0.32
N MET A 231 14.13 8.61 -1.44
CA MET A 231 14.23 9.19 -2.77
C MET A 231 12.96 8.86 -3.55
N PRO A 232 12.12 9.84 -3.90
CA PRO A 232 10.98 9.62 -4.78
C PRO A 232 11.45 9.16 -6.15
N VAL A 233 10.82 8.11 -6.67
CA VAL A 233 11.03 7.58 -8.01
C VAL A 233 9.71 7.42 -8.73
N GLU A 234 9.73 7.56 -10.05
CA GLU A 234 8.60 7.29 -10.91
C GLU A 234 8.65 5.84 -11.40
N HIS A 235 7.49 5.18 -11.40
CA HIS A 235 7.32 3.85 -11.95
C HIS A 235 6.24 3.92 -13.05
N PRO A 236 6.60 3.78 -14.33
CA PRO A 236 5.64 3.92 -15.43
C PRO A 236 4.58 2.81 -15.40
N LEU A 237 3.33 3.18 -15.67
CA LEU A 237 2.23 2.25 -15.87
C LEU A 237 1.82 2.29 -17.35
N LEU A 238 1.79 1.13 -18.00
CA LEU A 238 1.41 0.98 -19.38
C LEU A 238 0.23 0.02 -19.51
N PHE A 239 -0.72 0.37 -20.40
CA PHE A 239 -1.83 -0.49 -20.77
C PHE A 239 -1.64 -0.97 -22.20
N PHE A 240 -1.80 -2.28 -22.40
CA PHE A 240 -1.71 -2.94 -23.70
C PHE A 240 -3.01 -3.65 -24.00
N GLY A 241 -3.43 -3.62 -25.24
CA GLY A 241 -4.59 -4.40 -25.65
C GLY A 241 -5.65 -3.57 -26.39
N PRO A 242 -6.87 -4.09 -26.50
CA PRO A 242 -7.37 -5.31 -25.81
C PRO A 242 -6.74 -6.60 -26.35
N LEU A 243 -6.42 -7.54 -25.44
CA LEU A 243 -5.95 -8.89 -25.77
C LEU A 243 -7.12 -9.87 -25.64
N PRO A 244 -7.55 -10.57 -26.71
CA PRO A 244 -8.69 -11.50 -26.61
C PRO A 244 -8.51 -12.58 -25.54
N GLN A 245 -7.28 -13.02 -25.30
CA GLN A 245 -6.95 -14.04 -24.30
C GLN A 245 -7.10 -13.57 -22.85
N ALA A 246 -7.15 -12.27 -22.63
CA ALA A 246 -7.27 -11.64 -21.31
C ALA A 246 -8.64 -11.00 -21.09
N GLN A 247 -9.65 -11.38 -21.86
CA GLN A 247 -11.01 -10.88 -21.77
C GLN A 247 -11.96 -11.92 -21.17
N GLY A 248 -13.05 -11.44 -20.58
CA GLY A 248 -14.16 -12.30 -20.14
C GLY A 248 -13.93 -12.93 -18.77
N ALA A 249 -13.12 -12.33 -17.92
CA ALA A 249 -13.05 -12.74 -16.52
C ALA A 249 -14.38 -12.48 -15.83
N GLU A 250 -14.88 -13.46 -15.08
CA GLU A 250 -16.00 -13.26 -14.15
C GLU A 250 -15.55 -12.35 -12.98
N ASP A 251 -14.28 -12.43 -12.63
CA ASP A 251 -13.58 -11.58 -11.65
C ASP A 251 -12.64 -10.61 -12.39
N PHE A 252 -12.06 -9.65 -11.68
CA PHE A 252 -11.13 -8.63 -12.20
C PHE A 252 -9.91 -9.18 -12.97
N LEU A 253 -9.60 -10.47 -12.87
CA LEU A 253 -8.40 -11.10 -13.44
C LEU A 253 -8.75 -12.42 -14.11
N VAL A 254 -8.24 -12.64 -15.33
CA VAL A 254 -8.22 -13.95 -15.98
C VAL A 254 -7.07 -14.78 -15.43
N TYR A 255 -5.88 -14.20 -15.34
CA TYR A 255 -4.63 -14.87 -14.99
C TYR A 255 -4.11 -14.50 -13.61
N PRO A 256 -3.21 -15.31 -13.02
CA PRO A 256 -2.43 -14.92 -11.85
C PRO A 256 -1.62 -13.65 -12.10
N LEU A 257 -1.24 -12.98 -11.02
CA LEU A 257 -0.32 -11.85 -11.08
C LEU A 257 1.06 -12.32 -11.58
N LEU A 258 1.71 -11.57 -12.45
CA LEU A 258 3.04 -11.86 -12.95
C LEU A 258 4.04 -10.80 -12.50
N ARG A 259 5.20 -11.24 -12.03
CA ARG A 259 6.31 -10.38 -11.65
C ARG A 259 7.59 -10.85 -12.33
N ASP A 260 8.21 -9.96 -13.10
CA ASP A 260 9.57 -10.08 -13.62
C ASP A 260 10.45 -9.07 -12.87
N GLN A 261 10.97 -9.47 -11.74
CA GLN A 261 11.75 -8.57 -10.88
C GLN A 261 13.12 -8.26 -11.48
N GLY A 262 13.67 -9.14 -12.31
CA GLY A 262 14.91 -8.91 -13.05
C GLY A 262 14.82 -7.69 -13.98
N ASN A 263 13.62 -7.42 -14.54
CA ASN A 263 13.34 -6.26 -15.38
C ASN A 263 12.47 -5.22 -14.70
N SER A 264 12.27 -5.31 -13.39
CA SER A 264 11.43 -4.39 -12.61
C SER A 264 10.01 -4.24 -13.20
N ALA A 265 9.45 -5.33 -13.72
CA ALA A 265 8.14 -5.33 -14.37
C ALA A 265 7.11 -6.16 -13.57
N TYR A 266 5.89 -5.63 -13.52
CA TYR A 266 4.71 -6.33 -13.01
C TYR A 266 3.66 -6.32 -14.10
N VAL A 267 2.98 -7.44 -14.28
CA VAL A 267 1.95 -7.59 -15.31
C VAL A 267 0.72 -8.21 -14.70
N ARG A 268 -0.42 -7.64 -15.01
CA ARG A 268 -1.73 -8.25 -14.80
C ARG A 268 -2.68 -7.88 -15.93
N ASP A 269 -3.66 -8.70 -16.14
CA ASP A 269 -4.81 -8.32 -16.96
C ASP A 269 -5.81 -7.48 -16.15
N THR A 270 -6.82 -6.99 -16.81
CA THR A 270 -7.90 -6.19 -16.20
C THR A 270 -9.29 -6.79 -16.46
N GLY A 271 -9.33 -8.04 -16.95
CA GLY A 271 -10.55 -8.79 -17.27
C GLY A 271 -11.16 -8.50 -18.63
#